data_d4e72c4b425d80b171b81c4b59783ca1
#
_entry.id   d4e72c4b425d80b171b81c4b59783ca1
#
_cell.length_a   1.000
_cell.length_b   1.000
_cell.length_c   1.000
_cell.angle_alpha   90.00
_cell.angle_beta   90.00
_cell.angle_gamma   90.00
#
_symmetry.space_group_name_H-M   'P 1'
#
loop_
_entity.id
_entity.type
_entity.pdbx_description
1 polymer ?
#
loop_
_entity_poly.entity_id
_entity_poly.type
_entity_poly.pdbx_seq_one_letter_code
_entity_poly.pdbx_strand_id
1 'polypeptide(L)'
;MKLFRLSVILMGLALSATMMAQGIIRHKTPVTTSSTKRQTAQPAASPAKQQAVAQLIGNMVHVQGGTFTMGRTSSKAYWCDDSDKPAHQVTVGSFYICKYEVTQKLWKAFMGSNPSWTKGDNMPVAWVNWVTAQKFIRKLNAFSGKKFRLPTEAEWEYAARGGNRSHNYLYSGSDDINDVAWWADNSGNKLHPVGTKLPNELDLYDMTGNVFEWCSDWQEPYQGSAQTNPKGPQSGNAKIKRGGDIYSYNSTCGVMSRSQCRPDIATCCGLRLVCDRL
;
A
#
# COMPACT_ATOMS: atom_id res chain seq x y z
N MET A 1 -32.33 47.17 10.34
CA MET A 1 -32.92 47.38 11.70
C MET A 1 -32.09 46.63 12.70
N LYS A 2 -31.38 47.40 13.57
CA LYS A 2 -30.94 47.16 14.99
C LYS A 2 -30.31 45.79 15.30
N LEU A 3 -28.94 45.64 15.44
CA LEU A 3 -28.09 45.96 16.60
C LEU A 3 -28.62 45.38 17.95
N PHE A 4 -27.81 44.45 18.52
CA PHE A 4 -27.41 44.58 19.93
C PHE A 4 -26.14 43.75 20.22
N ARG A 5 -25.09 44.47 20.63
CA ARG A 5 -23.87 43.99 21.30
C ARG A 5 -24.18 43.83 22.81
N LEU A 6 -23.55 42.86 23.47
CA LEU A 6 -23.24 43.03 24.89
C LEU A 6 -21.91 42.34 25.23
N SER A 7 -20.96 43.19 25.58
CA SER A 7 -19.70 42.83 26.27
C SER A 7 -19.94 42.85 27.77
N VAL A 8 -19.35 41.86 28.48
CA VAL A 8 -19.16 42.01 29.94
C VAL A 8 -17.73 41.67 30.29
N ILE A 9 -17.01 42.70 30.77
CA ILE A 9 -15.73 42.66 31.41
C ILE A 9 -15.99 42.51 32.91
N LEU A 10 -15.31 41.61 33.60
CA LEU A 10 -15.14 41.68 35.05
C LEU A 10 -13.68 41.52 35.44
N MET A 11 -13.13 42.60 36.00
CA MET A 11 -11.91 42.71 36.78
C MET A 11 -12.14 42.25 38.22
N GLY A 12 -11.18 41.58 38.83
CA GLY A 12 -11.24 41.25 40.27
C GLY A 12 -9.84 40.97 40.84
N LEU A 13 -9.29 41.98 41.37
CA LEU A 13 -8.36 42.29 42.46
C LEU A 13 -7.52 41.16 43.10
N ALA A 14 -6.23 41.51 43.22
CA ALA A 14 -5.20 40.92 44.04
C ALA A 14 -5.42 41.21 45.57
N LEU A 15 -5.08 40.24 46.39
CA LEU A 15 -4.74 40.49 47.80
C LEU A 15 -3.47 39.72 48.16
N SER A 16 -2.44 40.46 48.48
CA SER A 16 -1.19 40.02 49.08
C SER A 16 -1.36 39.79 50.59
N ALA A 17 -0.88 38.69 51.12
CA ALA A 17 -0.66 38.51 52.56
C ALA A 17 0.74 37.96 52.78
N THR A 18 1.58 38.82 53.32
CA THR A 18 2.94 38.54 53.84
C THR A 18 2.79 37.96 55.22
N MET A 19 3.33 36.77 55.51
CA MET A 19 3.60 36.31 56.86
C MET A 19 5.03 35.82 56.97
N MET A 20 5.82 36.51 57.78
CA MET A 20 7.15 36.11 58.29
C MET A 20 6.98 35.01 59.35
N ALA A 21 7.74 33.92 59.22
CA ALA A 21 8.03 33.03 60.34
C ALA A 21 9.46 32.53 60.27
N GLN A 22 10.09 32.66 61.39
CA GLN A 22 11.53 32.53 61.71
C GLN A 22 12.01 31.08 61.60
N GLY A 23 13.30 30.93 61.33
CA GLY A 23 14.04 29.74 61.02
C GLY A 23 14.18 28.73 62.15
N ILE A 24 14.35 27.49 61.71
CA ILE A 24 15.05 26.42 62.44
C ILE A 24 15.99 25.75 61.44
N ILE A 25 17.30 25.96 61.66
CA ILE A 25 18.35 25.29 60.88
C ILE A 25 18.45 23.85 61.40
N ARG A 26 18.03 22.87 60.54
CA ARG A 26 18.38 21.45 60.73
C ARG A 26 19.35 21.04 59.62
N HIS A 27 20.56 20.71 60.01
CA HIS A 27 21.54 20.06 59.16
C HIS A 27 20.97 18.73 58.64
N LYS A 28 20.76 18.65 57.33
CA LYS A 28 20.49 17.38 56.61
C LYS A 28 21.76 16.97 55.86
N THR A 29 22.29 15.83 56.22
CA THR A 29 23.28 15.07 55.46
C THR A 29 22.79 14.84 54.03
N PRO A 30 23.65 14.92 53.01
CA PRO A 30 23.24 14.66 51.65
C PRO A 30 22.96 13.17 51.42
N VAL A 31 21.70 12.82 51.18
CA VAL A 31 21.32 11.51 50.66
C VAL A 31 21.62 11.49 49.17
N THR A 32 22.65 10.76 48.77
CA THR A 32 22.97 10.46 47.37
C THR A 32 21.88 9.54 46.83
N THR A 33 20.85 10.11 46.21
CA THR A 33 19.91 9.33 45.43
C THR A 33 20.55 9.02 44.06
N SER A 34 21.11 7.81 43.92
CA SER A 34 21.46 7.25 42.64
C SER A 34 20.16 6.99 41.87
N SER A 35 19.80 7.91 40.97
CA SER A 35 18.72 7.71 40.02
C SER A 35 19.19 6.71 38.94
N THR A 36 19.07 5.43 39.20
CA THR A 36 19.15 4.39 38.18
C THR A 36 18.00 4.63 37.22
N LYS A 37 18.26 5.29 36.06
CA LYS A 37 17.33 5.33 34.95
C LYS A 37 17.00 3.86 34.58
N ARG A 38 15.84 3.38 35.00
CA ARG A 38 15.26 2.16 34.44
C ARG A 38 15.17 2.36 32.93
N GLN A 39 16.11 1.82 32.18
CA GLN A 39 15.93 1.56 30.77
C GLN A 39 14.71 0.62 30.67
N THR A 40 13.58 1.17 30.25
CA THR A 40 12.43 0.37 29.87
C THR A 40 12.87 -0.51 28.69
N ALA A 41 13.11 -1.79 28.95
CA ALA A 41 13.40 -2.77 27.93
C ALA A 41 12.29 -2.69 26.89
N GLN A 42 12.67 -2.37 25.66
CA GLN A 42 11.77 -2.40 24.51
C GLN A 42 11.18 -3.81 24.43
N PRO A 43 9.85 -4.01 24.37
CA PRO A 43 9.28 -5.34 24.35
C PRO A 43 9.92 -6.15 23.22
N ALA A 44 10.41 -7.34 23.53
CA ALA A 44 11.06 -8.22 22.56
C ALA A 44 10.17 -8.36 21.32
N ALA A 45 10.76 -8.11 20.16
CA ALA A 45 10.03 -8.13 18.91
C ALA A 45 9.34 -9.49 18.71
N SER A 46 8.01 -9.49 18.48
CA SER A 46 7.22 -10.71 18.31
C SER A 46 7.84 -11.65 17.27
N PRO A 47 8.22 -12.91 17.62
CA PRO A 47 8.81 -13.87 16.69
C PRO A 47 7.96 -14.05 15.41
N ALA A 48 6.64 -14.03 15.55
CA ALA A 48 5.72 -14.15 14.42
C ALA A 48 5.86 -12.96 13.43
N LYS A 49 6.06 -11.73 13.92
CA LYS A 49 6.30 -10.57 13.06
C LYS A 49 7.67 -10.65 12.39
N GLN A 50 8.70 -11.10 13.11
CA GLN A 50 10.04 -11.27 12.55
C GLN A 50 10.01 -12.27 11.39
N GLN A 51 9.37 -13.44 11.60
CA GLN A 51 9.21 -14.47 10.57
C GLN A 51 8.42 -13.94 9.36
N ALA A 52 7.33 -13.21 9.59
CA ALA A 52 6.51 -12.63 8.52
C ALA A 52 7.30 -11.61 7.67
N VAL A 53 8.12 -10.77 8.31
CA VAL A 53 9.00 -9.82 7.62
C VAL A 53 10.10 -10.54 6.85
N ALA A 54 10.74 -11.55 7.44
CA ALA A 54 11.76 -12.34 6.76
C ALA A 54 11.21 -13.03 5.50
N GLN A 55 10.01 -13.62 5.61
CA GLN A 55 9.31 -14.22 4.46
C GLN A 55 8.96 -13.17 3.40
N LEU A 56 8.47 -11.99 3.79
CA LEU A 56 8.22 -10.89 2.85
C LEU A 56 9.50 -10.49 2.10
N ILE A 57 10.60 -10.28 2.81
CA ILE A 57 11.89 -9.89 2.21
C ILE A 57 12.39 -10.98 1.27
N GLY A 58 12.29 -12.27 1.66
CA GLY A 58 12.66 -13.40 0.81
C GLY A 58 11.83 -13.54 -0.47
N ASN A 59 10.63 -12.94 -0.50
CA ASN A 59 9.74 -12.92 -1.66
C ASN A 59 9.85 -11.63 -2.49
N MET A 60 10.82 -10.76 -2.22
CA MET A 60 11.03 -9.56 -3.03
C MET A 60 11.87 -9.89 -4.27
N VAL A 61 11.37 -9.50 -5.43
CA VAL A 61 12.00 -9.66 -6.73
C VAL A 61 12.60 -8.33 -7.16
N HIS A 62 13.86 -8.32 -7.57
CA HIS A 62 14.48 -7.14 -8.17
C HIS A 62 13.98 -6.95 -9.59
N VAL A 63 13.39 -5.80 -9.88
CA VAL A 63 12.96 -5.37 -11.20
C VAL A 63 13.98 -4.36 -11.71
N GLN A 64 14.72 -4.73 -12.74
CA GLN A 64 15.60 -3.78 -13.43
C GLN A 64 14.78 -2.72 -14.14
N GLY A 65 15.10 -1.46 -13.91
CA GLY A 65 14.42 -0.34 -14.55
C GLY A 65 14.60 -0.34 -16.07
N GLY A 66 13.70 0.34 -16.75
CA GLY A 66 13.71 0.43 -18.21
C GLY A 66 12.62 1.34 -18.73
N THR A 67 12.54 1.45 -20.06
CA THR A 67 11.52 2.24 -20.77
C THR A 67 10.54 1.31 -21.45
N PHE A 68 9.25 1.59 -21.31
CA PHE A 68 8.17 0.82 -21.92
C PHE A 68 7.06 1.74 -22.41
N THR A 69 6.17 1.21 -23.22
CA THR A 69 4.94 1.91 -23.63
C THR A 69 3.83 1.56 -22.64
N MET A 70 3.46 2.53 -21.80
CA MET A 70 2.36 2.42 -20.83
C MET A 70 1.02 2.69 -21.49
N GLY A 71 -0.02 1.94 -21.11
CA GLY A 71 -1.36 2.05 -21.67
C GLY A 71 -1.62 1.05 -22.78
N ARG A 72 -2.71 1.29 -23.56
CA ARG A 72 -3.17 0.36 -24.59
C ARG A 72 -2.26 0.34 -25.80
N THR A 73 -1.50 -0.76 -25.95
CA THR A 73 -0.59 -1.01 -27.07
C THR A 73 -1.13 -2.07 -28.04
N SER A 74 -2.17 -2.83 -27.66
CA SER A 74 -2.68 -3.97 -28.42
C SER A 74 -4.09 -3.74 -28.93
N SER A 75 -4.33 -4.00 -30.21
CA SER A 75 -5.67 -4.08 -30.78
C SER A 75 -6.49 -5.27 -30.24
N LYS A 76 -5.83 -6.28 -29.64
CA LYS A 76 -6.49 -7.39 -28.95
C LYS A 76 -7.30 -6.92 -27.72
N ALA A 77 -7.01 -5.75 -27.17
CA ALA A 77 -7.69 -5.15 -26.02
C ALA A 77 -8.83 -4.19 -26.43
N TYR A 78 -9.56 -4.48 -27.50
CA TYR A 78 -10.62 -3.62 -28.02
C TYR A 78 -11.81 -3.40 -27.05
N TRP A 79 -11.95 -4.26 -26.05
CA TRP A 79 -13.02 -4.21 -25.05
C TRP A 79 -12.68 -3.35 -23.80
N CYS A 80 -11.44 -2.85 -23.67
CA CYS A 80 -11.08 -1.96 -22.57
C CYS A 80 -11.68 -0.57 -22.79
N ASP A 81 -11.99 0.14 -21.71
CA ASP A 81 -12.38 1.55 -21.80
C ASP A 81 -11.22 2.44 -22.26
N ASP A 82 -11.49 3.73 -22.49
CA ASP A 82 -10.47 4.67 -22.99
C ASP A 82 -9.59 5.26 -21.89
N SER A 83 -9.73 4.82 -20.65
CA SER A 83 -8.92 5.31 -19.51
C SER A 83 -7.44 4.92 -19.63
N ASP A 84 -7.13 3.90 -20.44
CA ASP A 84 -5.79 3.43 -20.74
C ASP A 84 -5.15 4.08 -21.98
N LYS A 85 -5.75 5.16 -22.50
CA LYS A 85 -5.27 5.97 -23.63
C LYS A 85 -4.93 7.40 -23.21
N PRO A 86 -4.02 8.08 -23.96
CA PRO A 86 -3.16 7.54 -25.02
C PRO A 86 -2.03 6.69 -24.46
N ALA A 87 -1.59 5.68 -25.23
CA ALA A 87 -0.35 5.00 -24.94
C ALA A 87 0.83 5.97 -25.06
N HIS A 88 1.79 5.91 -24.12
CA HIS A 88 2.91 6.84 -24.04
C HIS A 88 4.16 6.17 -23.47
N GLN A 89 5.32 6.76 -23.73
CA GLN A 89 6.59 6.24 -23.24
C GLN A 89 6.78 6.56 -21.77
N VAL A 90 7.11 5.56 -20.95
CA VAL A 90 7.43 5.73 -19.53
C VAL A 90 8.75 5.04 -19.22
N THR A 91 9.65 5.76 -18.55
CA THR A 91 10.87 5.20 -17.97
C THR A 91 10.69 5.05 -16.47
N VAL A 92 10.95 3.85 -15.95
CA VAL A 92 10.96 3.56 -14.50
C VAL A 92 12.37 3.19 -14.03
N GLY A 93 12.75 3.64 -12.84
CA GLY A 93 13.98 3.20 -12.17
C GLY A 93 13.89 1.75 -11.70
N SER A 94 15.01 1.17 -11.26
CA SER A 94 15.00 -0.16 -10.64
C SER A 94 14.36 -0.12 -9.26
N PHE A 95 13.62 -1.19 -8.90
CA PHE A 95 12.95 -1.35 -7.60
C PHE A 95 12.82 -2.82 -7.24
N TYR A 96 12.40 -3.10 -6.02
CA TYR A 96 11.99 -4.43 -5.59
C TYR A 96 10.49 -4.50 -5.46
N ILE A 97 9.87 -5.58 -5.94
CA ILE A 97 8.44 -5.85 -5.84
C ILE A 97 8.20 -7.20 -5.18
N CYS A 98 7.18 -7.32 -4.34
CA CYS A 98 6.83 -8.60 -3.76
C CYS A 98 6.28 -9.56 -4.83
N LYS A 99 6.77 -10.81 -4.83
CA LYS A 99 6.34 -11.90 -5.72
C LYS A 99 4.81 -12.10 -5.67
N TYR A 100 4.22 -11.93 -4.50
CA TYR A 100 2.81 -12.17 -4.20
C TYR A 100 2.12 -10.92 -3.66
N GLU A 101 0.81 -10.91 -3.74
CA GLU A 101 -0.05 -10.02 -2.98
C GLU A 101 0.22 -10.16 -1.47
N VAL A 102 -0.05 -9.13 -0.67
CA VAL A 102 0.04 -9.21 0.80
C VAL A 102 -0.94 -10.25 1.32
N THR A 103 -0.42 -11.31 1.96
CA THR A 103 -1.24 -12.38 2.50
C THR A 103 -1.97 -11.98 3.78
N GLN A 104 -3.07 -12.67 4.08
CA GLN A 104 -3.81 -12.48 5.33
C GLN A 104 -2.96 -12.80 6.57
N LYS A 105 -2.01 -13.73 6.47
CA LYS A 105 -1.04 -14.02 7.54
C LYS A 105 -0.18 -12.80 7.85
N LEU A 106 0.45 -12.21 6.82
CA LEU A 106 1.28 -11.00 6.98
C LEU A 106 0.44 -9.84 7.49
N TRP A 107 -0.74 -9.63 6.94
CA TRP A 107 -1.66 -8.57 7.37
C TRP A 107 -2.05 -8.71 8.85
N LYS A 108 -2.49 -9.90 9.29
CA LYS A 108 -2.89 -10.15 10.68
C LYS A 108 -1.76 -9.88 11.68
N ALA A 109 -0.52 -10.21 11.32
CA ALA A 109 0.64 -9.98 12.18
C ALA A 109 0.79 -8.51 12.60
N PHE A 110 0.38 -7.56 11.74
CA PHE A 110 0.53 -6.13 11.98
C PHE A 110 -0.77 -5.39 12.32
N MET A 111 -1.91 -5.88 11.82
CA MET A 111 -3.20 -5.21 12.01
C MET A 111 -4.06 -5.82 13.09
N GLY A 112 -3.82 -7.08 13.48
CA GLY A 112 -4.58 -7.80 14.50
C GLY A 112 -5.96 -8.30 14.04
N SER A 113 -6.50 -7.75 12.95
CA SER A 113 -7.79 -8.13 12.35
C SER A 113 -7.63 -8.49 10.88
N ASN A 114 -8.59 -9.19 10.32
CA ASN A 114 -8.60 -9.59 8.91
C ASN A 114 -9.96 -9.25 8.29
N PRO A 115 -10.03 -8.25 7.38
CA PRO A 115 -11.28 -7.81 6.76
C PRO A 115 -11.80 -8.75 5.67
N SER A 116 -10.95 -9.63 5.12
CA SER A 116 -11.29 -10.50 3.99
C SER A 116 -12.47 -11.43 4.32
N TRP A 117 -13.36 -11.68 3.35
CA TRP A 117 -14.47 -12.62 3.53
C TRP A 117 -14.01 -14.07 3.49
N THR A 118 -13.29 -14.47 2.44
CA THR A 118 -12.62 -15.78 2.37
C THR A 118 -11.40 -15.77 3.29
N LYS A 119 -11.32 -16.70 4.24
CA LYS A 119 -10.25 -16.75 5.24
C LYS A 119 -9.21 -17.82 4.90
N GLY A 120 -7.95 -17.49 5.14
CA GLY A 120 -6.82 -18.41 4.98
C GLY A 120 -5.49 -17.69 5.04
N ASP A 121 -4.49 -18.27 5.68
CA ASP A 121 -3.20 -17.61 5.90
C ASP A 121 -2.48 -17.25 4.60
N ASN A 122 -2.59 -18.10 3.58
CA ASN A 122 -1.97 -17.90 2.25
C ASN A 122 -2.91 -17.20 1.25
N MET A 123 -4.11 -16.81 1.65
CA MET A 123 -5.00 -16.00 0.82
C MET A 123 -4.50 -14.56 0.79
N PRO A 124 -4.71 -13.78 -0.28
CA PRO A 124 -4.48 -12.34 -0.25
C PRO A 124 -5.41 -11.67 0.76
N VAL A 125 -4.95 -10.62 1.40
CA VAL A 125 -5.86 -9.76 2.12
C VAL A 125 -6.71 -8.96 1.13
N ALA A 126 -8.01 -8.91 1.35
CA ALA A 126 -8.98 -8.21 0.52
C ALA A 126 -9.93 -7.36 1.37
N TRP A 127 -10.76 -6.55 0.73
CA TRP A 127 -11.63 -5.55 1.36
C TRP A 127 -10.85 -4.54 2.20
N VAL A 128 -9.68 -4.17 1.71
CA VAL A 128 -8.81 -3.16 2.30
C VAL A 128 -8.97 -1.86 1.53
N ASN A 129 -9.35 -0.77 2.19
CA ASN A 129 -9.29 0.54 1.59
C ASN A 129 -7.85 1.10 1.61
N TRP A 130 -7.58 2.08 0.76
CA TRP A 130 -6.24 2.65 0.59
C TRP A 130 -5.67 3.24 1.89
N VAL A 131 -6.50 3.93 2.68
CA VAL A 131 -6.10 4.54 3.96
C VAL A 131 -5.62 3.47 4.95
N THR A 132 -6.34 2.33 5.01
CA THR A 132 -5.98 1.20 5.88
C THR A 132 -4.74 0.47 5.37
N ALA A 133 -4.55 0.35 4.04
CA ALA A 133 -3.32 -0.16 3.45
C ALA A 133 -2.11 0.69 3.86
N GLN A 134 -2.21 2.02 3.83
CA GLN A 134 -1.16 2.93 4.30
C GLN A 134 -0.88 2.78 5.81
N LYS A 135 -1.91 2.52 6.62
CA LYS A 135 -1.73 2.25 8.07
C LYS A 135 -0.96 0.96 8.29
N PHE A 136 -1.25 -0.10 7.53
CA PHE A 136 -0.50 -1.35 7.55
C PHE A 136 0.97 -1.11 7.18
N ILE A 137 1.25 -0.42 6.08
CA ILE A 137 2.60 -0.12 5.60
C ILE A 137 3.40 0.66 6.66
N ARG A 138 2.80 1.68 7.30
CA ARG A 138 3.47 2.41 8.38
C ARG A 138 3.87 1.52 9.54
N LYS A 139 2.98 0.59 9.97
CA LYS A 139 3.28 -0.35 11.06
C LYS A 139 4.37 -1.35 10.66
N LEU A 140 4.33 -1.86 9.43
CA LEU A 140 5.34 -2.76 8.88
C LEU A 140 6.72 -2.07 8.84
N ASN A 141 6.78 -0.85 8.33
CA ASN A 141 8.02 -0.07 8.23
C ASN A 141 8.60 0.27 9.60
N ALA A 142 7.77 0.69 10.54
CA ALA A 142 8.21 0.98 11.91
C ALA A 142 8.82 -0.23 12.62
N PHE A 143 8.33 -1.44 12.30
CA PHE A 143 8.85 -2.68 12.87
C PHE A 143 10.10 -3.19 12.14
N SER A 144 10.08 -3.17 10.80
CA SER A 144 11.13 -3.78 9.97
C SER A 144 12.35 -2.87 9.75
N GLY A 145 12.22 -1.56 9.98
CA GLY A 145 13.21 -0.56 9.61
C GLY A 145 13.36 -0.35 8.09
N LYS A 146 12.56 -1.03 7.28
CA LYS A 146 12.55 -0.92 5.81
C LYS A 146 11.58 0.18 5.36
N LYS A 147 11.63 0.52 4.06
CA LYS A 147 10.78 1.54 3.43
C LYS A 147 9.88 0.90 2.37
N PHE A 148 9.02 -0.04 2.80
CA PHE A 148 7.98 -0.57 1.92
C PHE A 148 6.95 0.50 1.60
N ARG A 149 6.39 0.42 0.40
CA ARG A 149 5.35 1.32 -0.11
C ARG A 149 4.45 0.59 -1.10
N LEU A 150 3.35 1.21 -1.51
CA LEU A 150 2.61 0.79 -2.69
C LEU A 150 3.45 1.08 -3.95
N PRO A 151 3.30 0.30 -5.03
CA PRO A 151 3.86 0.64 -6.33
C PRO A 151 3.24 1.95 -6.84
N THR A 152 3.96 2.70 -7.67
CA THR A 152 3.31 3.63 -8.57
C THR A 152 2.56 2.84 -9.65
N GLU A 153 1.58 3.46 -10.30
CA GLU A 153 0.84 2.81 -11.39
C GLU A 153 1.79 2.35 -12.51
N ALA A 154 2.80 3.16 -12.83
CA ALA A 154 3.80 2.83 -13.84
C ALA A 154 4.71 1.66 -13.43
N GLU A 155 5.16 1.61 -12.17
CA GLU A 155 5.91 0.46 -11.65
C GLU A 155 5.08 -0.82 -11.70
N TRP A 156 3.80 -0.72 -11.33
CA TRP A 156 2.89 -1.86 -11.36
C TRP A 156 2.72 -2.39 -12.79
N GLU A 157 2.40 -1.52 -13.77
CA GLU A 157 2.18 -1.95 -15.17
C GLU A 157 3.47 -2.48 -15.80
N TYR A 158 4.62 -1.82 -15.55
CA TYR A 158 5.92 -2.28 -16.02
C TYR A 158 6.24 -3.70 -15.51
N ALA A 159 6.04 -3.94 -14.21
CA ALA A 159 6.24 -5.25 -13.60
C ALA A 159 5.24 -6.30 -14.12
N ALA A 160 3.96 -5.94 -14.27
CA ALA A 160 2.92 -6.83 -14.80
C ALA A 160 3.19 -7.25 -16.24
N ARG A 161 3.80 -6.38 -17.05
CA ARG A 161 4.22 -6.66 -18.43
C ARG A 161 5.49 -7.52 -18.54
N GLY A 162 6.13 -7.88 -17.42
CA GLY A 162 7.39 -8.64 -17.43
C GLY A 162 8.66 -7.77 -17.50
N GLY A 163 8.54 -6.44 -17.33
CA GLY A 163 9.69 -5.53 -17.36
C GLY A 163 10.48 -5.61 -18.66
N ASN A 164 11.81 -5.69 -18.55
CA ASN A 164 12.72 -5.86 -19.71
C ASN A 164 12.65 -7.25 -20.38
N ARG A 165 11.88 -8.19 -19.80
CA ARG A 165 11.67 -9.54 -20.35
C ARG A 165 10.30 -9.70 -21.00
N SER A 166 9.54 -8.63 -21.15
CA SER A 166 8.16 -8.62 -21.64
C SER A 166 8.01 -9.30 -22.98
N HIS A 167 7.05 -10.20 -23.10
CA HIS A 167 6.58 -10.79 -24.35
C HIS A 167 5.35 -10.04 -24.93
N ASN A 168 4.96 -8.93 -24.31
CA ASN A 168 3.79 -8.12 -24.69
C ASN A 168 2.48 -8.91 -24.65
N TYR A 169 2.32 -9.80 -23.69
CA TYR A 169 1.08 -10.51 -23.45
C TYR A 169 -0.03 -9.56 -23.00
N LEU A 170 -1.26 -9.99 -23.23
CA LEU A 170 -2.47 -9.25 -22.83
C LEU A 170 -2.68 -9.26 -21.32
N TYR A 171 -2.37 -10.40 -20.69
CA TYR A 171 -2.38 -10.59 -19.24
C TYR A 171 -0.94 -10.80 -18.73
N SER A 172 -0.74 -10.75 -17.43
CA SER A 172 0.61 -10.87 -16.88
C SER A 172 1.13 -12.31 -17.00
N GLY A 173 1.92 -12.57 -18.03
CA GLY A 173 2.57 -13.86 -18.33
C GLY A 173 1.89 -14.73 -19.38
N SER A 174 0.71 -14.37 -19.91
CA SER A 174 0.03 -15.13 -20.97
C SER A 174 -0.96 -14.27 -21.77
N ASP A 175 -1.30 -14.71 -23.00
CA ASP A 175 -2.48 -14.23 -23.75
C ASP A 175 -3.75 -14.99 -23.35
N ASP A 176 -3.66 -16.13 -22.65
CA ASP A 176 -4.80 -16.84 -22.05
C ASP A 176 -4.93 -16.48 -20.56
N ILE A 177 -6.02 -15.83 -20.22
CA ILE A 177 -6.30 -15.42 -18.85
C ILE A 177 -6.39 -16.60 -17.87
N ASN A 178 -6.79 -17.77 -18.32
CA ASN A 178 -6.98 -18.95 -17.47
C ASN A 178 -5.66 -19.51 -16.95
N ASP A 179 -4.55 -19.25 -17.63
CA ASP A 179 -3.23 -19.68 -17.20
C ASP A 179 -2.76 -18.91 -15.97
N VAL A 180 -3.07 -17.61 -15.89
CA VAL A 180 -2.42 -16.64 -15.00
C VAL A 180 -3.35 -16.00 -13.98
N ALA A 181 -4.69 -16.19 -14.09
CA ALA A 181 -5.65 -15.46 -13.30
C ALA A 181 -6.73 -16.32 -12.64
N TRP A 182 -7.14 -15.87 -11.44
CA TRP A 182 -8.43 -16.17 -10.82
C TRP A 182 -9.36 -14.99 -11.08
N TRP A 183 -10.38 -15.16 -11.93
CA TRP A 183 -11.30 -14.14 -12.42
C TRP A 183 -12.74 -14.61 -12.40
N ALA A 184 -13.71 -13.84 -12.89
CA ALA A 184 -15.13 -14.12 -12.74
C ALA A 184 -15.54 -15.53 -13.17
N ASP A 185 -15.00 -16.03 -14.30
CA ASP A 185 -15.46 -17.32 -14.86
C ASP A 185 -14.80 -18.54 -14.21
N ASN A 186 -13.66 -18.38 -13.52
CA ASN A 186 -12.95 -19.55 -12.96
C ASN A 186 -12.69 -19.47 -11.44
N SER A 187 -12.94 -18.33 -10.78
CA SER A 187 -12.69 -18.16 -9.35
C SER A 187 -13.74 -18.82 -8.45
N GLY A 188 -14.95 -19.09 -8.98
CA GLY A 188 -16.10 -19.51 -8.16
C GLY A 188 -16.50 -18.45 -7.13
N ASN A 189 -16.24 -17.16 -7.42
CA ASN A 189 -16.47 -16.01 -6.53
C ASN A 189 -15.74 -16.10 -5.17
N LYS A 190 -14.58 -16.73 -5.14
CA LYS A 190 -13.76 -16.92 -3.92
C LYS A 190 -12.32 -16.50 -4.19
N LEU A 191 -11.67 -15.95 -3.16
CA LEU A 191 -10.23 -15.75 -3.17
C LEU A 191 -9.51 -17.10 -3.23
N HIS A 192 -8.38 -17.12 -3.89
CA HIS A 192 -7.50 -18.28 -3.99
C HIS A 192 -6.16 -18.00 -3.31
N PRO A 193 -5.45 -19.05 -2.82
CA PRO A 193 -4.11 -18.88 -2.29
C PRO A 193 -3.20 -18.21 -3.32
N VAL A 194 -2.36 -17.29 -2.86
CA VAL A 194 -1.42 -16.60 -3.75
C VAL A 194 -0.45 -17.59 -4.41
N GLY A 195 -0.08 -17.34 -5.66
CA GLY A 195 0.90 -18.14 -6.39
C GLY A 195 0.39 -19.49 -6.88
N THR A 196 -0.89 -19.64 -7.12
CA THR A 196 -1.48 -20.90 -7.60
C THR A 196 -1.77 -20.94 -9.10
N LYS A 197 -1.56 -19.82 -9.78
CA LYS A 197 -1.54 -19.71 -11.25
C LYS A 197 -0.10 -19.56 -11.75
N LEU A 198 0.12 -19.50 -13.06
CA LEU A 198 1.45 -19.30 -13.63
C LEU A 198 1.95 -17.87 -13.37
N PRO A 199 3.25 -17.68 -13.15
CA PRO A 199 3.85 -16.36 -13.00
C PRO A 199 4.10 -15.69 -14.35
N ASN A 200 4.43 -14.40 -14.31
CA ASN A 200 4.98 -13.72 -15.47
C ASN A 200 6.52 -13.91 -15.58
N GLU A 201 7.12 -13.25 -16.55
CA GLU A 201 8.55 -13.36 -16.92
C GLU A 201 9.51 -12.88 -15.82
N LEU A 202 8.98 -12.15 -14.80
CA LEU A 202 9.69 -11.73 -13.61
C LEU A 202 9.43 -12.62 -12.39
N ASP A 203 8.75 -13.76 -12.57
CA ASP A 203 8.36 -14.65 -11.48
C ASP A 203 7.37 -13.97 -10.49
N LEU A 204 6.52 -13.07 -11.01
CA LEU A 204 5.44 -12.40 -10.27
C LEU A 204 4.12 -13.11 -10.53
N TYR A 205 3.39 -13.42 -9.47
CA TYR A 205 2.12 -14.15 -9.48
C TYR A 205 0.96 -13.20 -9.22
N ASP A 206 -0.21 -13.57 -9.72
CA ASP A 206 -1.48 -12.92 -9.42
C ASP A 206 -1.50 -11.40 -9.76
N MET A 207 -0.64 -10.96 -10.70
CA MET A 207 -0.72 -9.60 -11.25
C MET A 207 -1.97 -9.42 -12.13
N THR A 208 -2.67 -10.50 -12.41
CA THR A 208 -3.95 -10.57 -13.12
C THR A 208 -4.92 -11.36 -12.26
N GLY A 209 -6.07 -10.78 -11.88
CA GLY A 209 -7.13 -11.41 -11.09
C GLY A 209 -6.85 -11.47 -9.58
N ASN A 210 -7.49 -12.39 -8.89
CA ASN A 210 -7.51 -12.63 -7.45
C ASN A 210 -8.03 -11.41 -6.66
N VAL A 211 -7.22 -10.36 -6.43
CA VAL A 211 -7.68 -9.09 -5.87
C VAL A 211 -7.13 -7.90 -6.66
N PHE A 212 -7.91 -6.84 -6.80
CA PHE A 212 -7.34 -5.57 -7.22
C PHE A 212 -6.19 -5.14 -6.30
N GLU A 213 -5.17 -4.51 -6.85
CA GLU A 213 -4.02 -4.03 -6.11
C GLU A 213 -3.97 -2.50 -6.12
N TRP A 214 -3.92 -1.89 -4.92
CA TRP A 214 -3.77 -0.44 -4.78
C TRP A 214 -2.42 0.05 -5.28
N CYS A 215 -2.46 1.13 -6.08
CA CYS A 215 -1.29 1.94 -6.41
C CYS A 215 -1.22 3.20 -5.54
N SER A 216 -0.04 3.87 -5.53
CA SER A 216 0.15 5.13 -4.78
C SER A 216 -0.55 6.31 -5.42
N ASP A 217 -0.76 6.25 -6.73
CA ASP A 217 -1.15 7.36 -7.58
C ASP A 217 -2.60 7.76 -7.38
N TRP A 218 -2.85 9.06 -7.40
CA TRP A 218 -4.18 9.58 -7.66
C TRP A 218 -4.52 9.40 -9.14
N GLN A 219 -5.79 9.17 -9.40
CA GLN A 219 -6.26 9.00 -10.77
C GLN A 219 -6.22 10.33 -11.54
N GLU A 220 -5.67 10.27 -12.75
CA GLU A 220 -5.79 11.30 -13.79
C GLU A 220 -5.79 10.64 -15.18
N PRO A 221 -6.29 11.32 -16.23
CA PRO A 221 -6.13 10.87 -17.60
C PRO A 221 -4.65 10.80 -17.99
N TYR A 222 -4.29 9.83 -18.83
CA TYR A 222 -2.93 9.76 -19.36
C TYR A 222 -2.61 10.98 -20.22
N GLN A 223 -1.37 11.47 -20.07
CA GLN A 223 -0.78 12.47 -20.95
C GLN A 223 0.02 11.74 -22.03
N GLY A 224 -0.11 12.18 -23.30
CA GLY A 224 0.60 11.54 -24.42
C GLY A 224 2.11 11.77 -24.45
N SER A 225 2.66 12.58 -23.56
CA SER A 225 4.08 12.89 -23.48
C SER A 225 4.86 11.82 -22.73
N ALA A 226 6.15 11.64 -23.07
CA ALA A 226 7.06 10.75 -22.35
C ALA A 226 7.26 11.20 -20.90
N GLN A 227 7.32 10.24 -19.96
CA GLN A 227 7.46 10.48 -18.53
C GLN A 227 8.57 9.65 -17.92
N THR A 228 9.16 10.14 -16.83
CA THR A 228 10.17 9.40 -16.07
C THR A 228 9.75 9.31 -14.61
N ASN A 229 9.64 8.08 -14.09
CA ASN A 229 9.19 7.77 -12.73
C ASN A 229 7.91 8.54 -12.33
N PRO A 230 6.83 8.48 -13.14
CA PRO A 230 5.60 9.19 -12.82
C PRO A 230 5.00 8.70 -11.50
N LYS A 231 4.34 9.61 -10.78
CA LYS A 231 3.71 9.34 -9.47
C LYS A 231 2.26 9.80 -9.43
N GLY A 232 1.72 10.16 -10.60
CA GLY A 232 0.41 10.79 -10.68
C GLY A 232 0.39 12.20 -10.06
N PRO A 233 -0.78 12.85 -10.02
CA PRO A 233 -0.95 14.19 -9.45
C PRO A 233 -0.78 14.14 -7.91
N GLN A 234 -0.54 15.31 -7.30
CA GLN A 234 -0.33 15.43 -5.85
C GLN A 234 -1.62 15.19 -5.05
N SER A 235 -2.77 15.38 -5.64
CA SER A 235 -4.09 15.21 -5.02
C SER A 235 -5.11 14.76 -6.06
N GLY A 236 -6.24 14.21 -5.59
CA GLY A 236 -7.33 13.75 -6.42
C GLY A 236 -8.48 13.19 -5.59
N ASN A 237 -9.51 12.67 -6.25
CA ASN A 237 -10.70 12.12 -5.60
C ASN A 237 -10.69 10.58 -5.51
N ALA A 238 -9.89 9.92 -6.36
CA ALA A 238 -9.79 8.47 -6.41
C ALA A 238 -8.34 8.01 -6.56
N LYS A 239 -8.01 6.86 -6.00
CA LYS A 239 -6.73 6.17 -6.14
C LYS A 239 -6.82 5.11 -7.22
N ILE A 240 -5.73 4.91 -7.94
CA ILE A 240 -5.62 3.84 -8.93
C ILE A 240 -5.56 2.48 -8.23
N LYS A 241 -6.23 1.51 -8.83
CA LYS A 241 -6.13 0.08 -8.55
C LYS A 241 -5.98 -0.69 -9.86
N ARG A 242 -5.27 -1.79 -9.86
CA ARG A 242 -4.87 -2.54 -11.06
C ARG A 242 -5.11 -4.03 -10.89
N GLY A 243 -5.08 -4.78 -12.00
CA GLY A 243 -5.05 -6.24 -12.03
C GLY A 243 -6.40 -6.95 -12.18
N GLY A 244 -7.50 -6.32 -11.81
CA GLY A 244 -8.80 -7.01 -11.70
C GLY A 244 -8.89 -7.83 -10.41
N ASP A 245 -10.02 -8.51 -10.21
CA ASP A 245 -10.30 -9.37 -9.06
C ASP A 245 -11.15 -10.58 -9.45
N ILE A 246 -11.51 -11.40 -8.46
CA ILE A 246 -12.34 -12.61 -8.64
C ILE A 246 -13.74 -12.38 -9.24
N TYR A 247 -14.19 -11.13 -9.33
CA TYR A 247 -15.47 -10.74 -9.92
C TYR A 247 -15.29 -10.01 -11.25
N SER A 248 -14.06 -9.72 -11.63
CA SER A 248 -13.75 -8.94 -12.83
C SER A 248 -13.84 -9.80 -14.09
N TYR A 249 -14.38 -9.21 -15.14
CA TYR A 249 -14.33 -9.80 -16.48
C TYR A 249 -12.92 -9.66 -17.08
N ASN A 250 -12.64 -10.44 -18.11
CA ASN A 250 -11.36 -10.46 -18.83
C ASN A 250 -10.89 -9.05 -19.26
N SER A 251 -11.82 -8.17 -19.66
CA SER A 251 -11.54 -6.79 -20.06
C SER A 251 -10.89 -5.94 -18.96
N THR A 252 -11.23 -6.21 -17.71
CA THR A 252 -10.71 -5.47 -16.55
C THR A 252 -9.36 -6.03 -16.06
N CYS A 253 -9.05 -7.27 -16.44
CA CYS A 253 -7.87 -8.00 -15.95
C CYS A 253 -6.62 -7.80 -16.82
N GLY A 254 -6.71 -7.10 -17.97
CA GLY A 254 -5.56 -6.86 -18.84
C GLY A 254 -4.48 -6.00 -18.16
N VAL A 255 -3.20 -6.24 -18.50
CA VAL A 255 -2.07 -5.51 -17.89
C VAL A 255 -2.15 -4.00 -18.10
N MET A 256 -2.82 -3.52 -19.17
CA MET A 256 -3.06 -2.09 -19.42
C MET A 256 -4.31 -1.55 -18.73
N SER A 257 -5.23 -2.43 -18.28
CA SER A 257 -6.53 -2.01 -17.75
C SER A 257 -6.38 -1.23 -16.45
N ARG A 258 -7.03 -0.08 -16.39
CA ARG A 258 -7.02 0.83 -15.25
C ARG A 258 -8.34 0.77 -14.51
N SER A 259 -8.28 0.89 -13.22
CA SER A 259 -9.48 1.07 -12.40
C SER A 259 -9.17 2.02 -11.24
N GLN A 260 -10.22 2.55 -10.61
CA GLN A 260 -10.06 3.54 -9.55
C GLN A 260 -11.12 3.38 -8.49
N CYS A 261 -10.82 3.87 -7.30
CA CYS A 261 -11.80 3.93 -6.22
C CYS A 261 -11.41 5.03 -5.23
N ARG A 262 -12.40 5.59 -4.56
CA ARG A 262 -12.14 6.51 -3.44
C ARG A 262 -11.29 5.84 -2.38
N PRO A 263 -10.32 6.56 -1.76
CA PRO A 263 -9.35 5.97 -0.84
C PRO A 263 -9.95 5.44 0.46
N ASP A 264 -11.16 5.85 0.81
CA ASP A 264 -11.89 5.46 2.02
C ASP A 264 -12.85 4.26 1.81
N ILE A 265 -13.10 3.85 0.55
CA ILE A 265 -14.00 2.75 0.21
C ILE A 265 -13.25 1.43 0.18
N ALA A 266 -13.79 0.43 0.88
CA ALA A 266 -13.33 -0.95 0.81
C ALA A 266 -14.05 -1.70 -0.31
N THR A 267 -13.29 -2.28 -1.24
CA THR A 267 -13.77 -3.15 -2.31
C THR A 267 -12.97 -4.45 -2.27
N CYS A 268 -13.15 -5.37 -3.22
CA CYS A 268 -12.29 -6.56 -3.36
C CYS A 268 -10.87 -6.14 -3.81
N CYS A 269 -10.25 -5.32 -2.97
CA CYS A 269 -8.94 -4.72 -3.20
C CYS A 269 -8.01 -5.12 -2.07
N GLY A 270 -6.83 -5.60 -2.45
CA GLY A 270 -5.68 -5.88 -1.61
C GLY A 270 -4.54 -4.92 -1.93
N LEU A 271 -3.32 -5.39 -1.78
CA LEU A 271 -2.12 -4.61 -2.08
C LEU A 271 -0.93 -5.53 -2.31
N ARG A 272 0.01 -5.06 -3.11
CA ARG A 272 1.36 -5.60 -3.27
C ARG A 272 2.36 -4.55 -2.81
N LEU A 273 3.48 -4.98 -2.23
CA LEU A 273 4.49 -4.08 -1.71
C LEU A 273 5.67 -3.94 -2.66
N VAL A 274 6.22 -2.74 -2.70
CA VAL A 274 7.50 -2.44 -3.34
C VAL A 274 8.42 -1.73 -2.35
N CYS A 275 9.73 -1.73 -2.64
CA CYS A 275 10.70 -0.87 -2.00
C CYS A 275 11.86 -0.58 -2.95
N ASP A 276 12.55 0.53 -2.71
CA ASP A 276 13.66 0.95 -3.58
C ASP A 276 14.97 0.24 -3.19
N ARG A 277 15.08 -0.25 -1.93
CA ARG A 277 16.26 -0.98 -1.41
C ARG A 277 15.83 -1.98 -0.33
N LEU A 278 16.44 -3.16 -0.33
CA LEU A 278 16.29 -4.21 0.70
C LEU A 278 17.38 -4.14 1.76
#